data_8f798dc769d7b37d094c965ae5992687
#
_entry.id   8f798dc769d7b37d094c965ae5992687
#
_cell.length_a   1.000
_cell.length_b   1.000
_cell.length_c   1.000
_cell.angle_alpha   90.00
_cell.angle_beta   90.00
_cell.angle_gamma   90.00
#
_symmetry.space_group_name_H-M   'P 1'
#
loop_
_entity.id
_entity.type
_entity.pdbx_description
1 polymer ?
#
loop_
_entity_poly.entity_id
_entity_poly.type
_entity_poly.pdbx_seq_one_letter_code
_entity_poly.pdbx_strand_id
1 'polypeptide(L)'
;ALRLDGNRTVIALFPGSRPHEFRYMLPMFLRAAEIISRDLRAVQFVVSVSPFVTEDFLVDALAHPSSSLEGTGGELITAGDTEDLEEVSLSRVCHDAALGHIWQIRTWGGLSLPAVQGWQYDIMGLATLGITIPGSNTAEMAALGVPMVVVTPLNKPEEIPLEGIPGLVGSIPLIGRHIKRKAVLTAAGRVQFTALPNRKAQAEVVPELKGELRPEDIAISVGDLMRHPERLRVISGKLKEIMGPSGAARMIAETLASVLDS
;
A
#
# COMPACT_ATOMS: atom_id res chain seq x y z
N ALA A 1 -10.24 7.13 18.74
CA ALA A 1 -9.15 7.96 18.18
C ALA A 1 -8.01 7.07 17.74
N LEU A 2 -7.29 7.42 16.67
CA LEU A 2 -6.11 6.71 16.22
C LEU A 2 -4.97 6.97 17.22
N ARG A 3 -4.44 5.91 17.81
CA ARG A 3 -3.33 6.04 18.76
C ARG A 3 -2.01 5.91 18.02
N LEU A 4 -1.41 7.05 17.65
CA LEU A 4 -0.06 7.14 17.09
C LEU A 4 0.80 8.02 18.00
N ASP A 5 2.05 7.63 18.21
CA ASP A 5 3.04 8.42 18.92
C ASP A 5 3.57 9.53 17.99
N GLY A 6 3.37 10.80 18.36
CA GLY A 6 3.81 11.96 17.58
C GLY A 6 5.33 12.06 17.37
N ASN A 7 6.13 11.34 18.17
CA ASN A 7 7.59 11.31 18.07
C ASN A 7 8.12 10.18 17.17
N ARG A 8 7.23 9.30 16.69
CA ARG A 8 7.63 8.16 15.85
C ARG A 8 7.29 8.42 14.39
N THR A 9 8.14 7.94 13.52
CA THR A 9 7.93 8.02 12.08
C THR A 9 6.85 7.05 11.63
N VAL A 10 5.89 7.51 10.83
CA VAL A 10 4.77 6.71 10.34
C VAL A 10 5.12 6.03 9.02
N ILE A 11 4.98 4.72 8.97
CA ILE A 11 5.01 3.92 7.74
C ILE A 11 3.59 3.40 7.48
N ALA A 12 3.00 3.79 6.35
CA ALA A 12 1.65 3.40 5.99
C ALA A 12 1.65 2.17 5.06
N LEU A 13 0.76 1.22 5.34
CA LEU A 13 0.60 -0.02 4.60
C LEU A 13 -0.69 0.05 3.76
N PHE A 14 -0.57 -0.11 2.45
CA PHE A 14 -1.68 -0.11 1.49
C PHE A 14 -1.73 -1.46 0.76
N PRO A 15 -2.35 -2.49 1.36
CA PRO A 15 -2.30 -3.86 0.83
C PRO A 15 -3.14 -4.08 -0.43
N GLY A 16 -3.85 -3.08 -0.89
CA GLY A 16 -4.68 -3.12 -2.08
C GLY A 16 -6.13 -2.76 -1.80
N SER A 17 -6.86 -2.45 -2.86
CA SER A 17 -8.28 -2.06 -2.76
C SER A 17 -9.23 -3.24 -2.95
N ARG A 18 -8.83 -4.29 -3.66
CA ARG A 18 -9.66 -5.46 -3.93
C ARG A 18 -9.48 -6.52 -2.84
N PRO A 19 -10.55 -7.22 -2.41
CA PRO A 19 -10.46 -8.22 -1.33
C PRO A 19 -9.38 -9.29 -1.55
N HIS A 20 -9.22 -9.82 -2.77
CA HIS A 20 -8.23 -10.84 -3.05
C HIS A 20 -6.78 -10.31 -2.96
N GLU A 21 -6.52 -9.07 -3.42
CA GLU A 21 -5.22 -8.39 -3.28
C GLU A 21 -4.93 -8.18 -1.79
N PHE A 22 -5.92 -7.65 -1.06
CA PHE A 22 -5.81 -7.38 0.37
C PHE A 22 -5.48 -8.65 1.17
N ARG A 23 -6.22 -9.75 0.93
CA ARG A 23 -5.99 -11.05 1.58
C ARG A 23 -4.56 -11.57 1.39
N TYR A 24 -4.01 -11.37 0.20
CA TYR A 24 -2.67 -11.82 -0.12
C TYR A 24 -1.58 -10.91 0.43
N MET A 25 -1.77 -9.59 0.32
CA MET A 25 -0.74 -8.61 0.62
C MET A 25 -0.68 -8.23 2.10
N LEU A 26 -1.83 -8.23 2.81
CA LEU A 26 -1.87 -7.85 4.22
C LEU A 26 -0.91 -8.67 5.08
N PRO A 27 -0.92 -10.01 5.06
CA PRO A 27 0.00 -10.81 5.86
C PRO A 27 1.47 -10.55 5.51
N MET A 28 1.78 -10.36 4.23
CA MET A 28 3.14 -10.04 3.77
C MET A 28 3.62 -8.70 4.33
N PHE A 29 2.76 -7.67 4.30
CA PHE A 29 3.09 -6.35 4.80
C PHE A 29 3.19 -6.32 6.33
N LEU A 30 2.32 -7.06 7.03
CA LEU A 30 2.40 -7.19 8.48
C LEU A 30 3.72 -7.86 8.91
N ARG A 31 4.12 -8.92 8.21
CA ARG A 31 5.39 -9.58 8.50
C ARG A 31 6.59 -8.68 8.20
N ALA A 32 6.56 -7.93 7.11
CA ALA A 32 7.60 -6.94 6.82
C ALA A 32 7.64 -5.86 7.93
N ALA A 33 6.49 -5.37 8.39
CA ALA A 33 6.41 -4.41 9.49
C ALA A 33 7.00 -4.96 10.80
N GLU A 34 6.75 -6.23 11.12
CA GLU A 34 7.40 -6.88 12.28
C GLU A 34 8.93 -6.88 12.17
N ILE A 35 9.47 -7.19 10.99
CA ILE A 35 10.91 -7.20 10.76
C ILE A 35 11.46 -5.77 10.89
N ILE A 36 10.82 -4.81 10.24
CA ILE A 36 11.23 -3.39 10.29
C ILE A 36 11.19 -2.86 11.73
N SER A 37 10.17 -3.20 12.50
CA SER A 37 10.00 -2.71 13.89
C SER A 37 11.10 -3.21 14.84
N ARG A 38 11.70 -4.36 14.55
CA ARG A 38 12.84 -4.89 15.33
C ARG A 38 14.12 -4.11 15.08
N ASP A 39 14.31 -3.67 13.82
CA ASP A 39 15.51 -2.97 13.38
C ASP A 39 15.41 -1.45 13.61
N LEU A 40 14.21 -0.89 13.50
CA LEU A 40 13.94 0.55 13.58
C LEU A 40 12.90 0.83 14.68
N ARG A 41 13.39 1.12 15.90
CA ARG A 41 12.51 1.34 17.07
C ARG A 41 11.69 2.64 17.03
N ALA A 42 12.13 3.61 16.23
CA ALA A 42 11.49 4.93 16.11
C ALA A 42 10.40 4.98 15.02
N VAL A 43 9.92 3.83 14.54
CA VAL A 43 8.85 3.74 13.55
C VAL A 43 7.57 3.15 14.15
N GLN A 44 6.46 3.50 13.54
CA GLN A 44 5.14 2.94 13.80
C GLN A 44 4.41 2.75 12.49
N PHE A 45 3.40 1.87 12.50
CA PHE A 45 2.71 1.48 11.29
C PHE A 45 1.23 1.79 11.38
N VAL A 46 0.59 2.01 10.22
CA VAL A 46 -0.85 2.09 10.05
C VAL A 46 -1.26 1.34 8.79
N VAL A 47 -2.31 0.53 8.87
CA VAL A 47 -2.90 -0.16 7.71
C VAL A 47 -4.05 0.67 7.18
N SER A 48 -4.01 1.00 5.90
CA SER A 48 -5.16 1.54 5.19
C SER A 48 -6.03 0.40 4.68
N VAL A 49 -7.25 0.30 5.21
CA VAL A 49 -8.22 -0.72 4.86
C VAL A 49 -9.16 -0.17 3.79
N SER A 50 -9.31 -0.92 2.69
CA SER A 50 -10.22 -0.56 1.61
C SER A 50 -11.68 -0.56 2.07
N PRO A 51 -12.53 0.36 1.58
CA PRO A 51 -13.97 0.33 1.84
C PRO A 51 -14.68 -0.96 1.38
N PHE A 52 -14.05 -1.74 0.51
CA PHE A 52 -14.58 -3.03 0.02
C PHE A 52 -14.22 -4.22 0.93
N VAL A 53 -13.48 -4.00 2.00
CA VAL A 53 -13.08 -5.00 2.99
C VAL A 53 -13.99 -4.86 4.20
N THR A 54 -14.79 -5.88 4.49
CA THR A 54 -15.61 -5.94 5.71
C THR A 54 -14.77 -6.39 6.91
N GLU A 55 -15.27 -6.16 8.12
CA GLU A 55 -14.60 -6.61 9.35
C GLU A 55 -14.42 -8.13 9.36
N ASP A 56 -15.45 -8.90 9.03
CA ASP A 56 -15.38 -10.37 8.95
C ASP A 56 -14.30 -10.83 7.95
N PHE A 57 -14.20 -10.13 6.80
CA PHE A 57 -13.15 -10.41 5.82
C PHE A 57 -11.76 -10.08 6.36
N LEU A 58 -11.62 -8.98 7.11
CA LEU A 58 -10.37 -8.58 7.73
C LEU A 58 -9.93 -9.62 8.78
N VAL A 59 -10.85 -10.06 9.64
CA VAL A 59 -10.61 -11.14 10.62
C VAL A 59 -10.15 -12.42 9.93
N ASP A 60 -10.85 -12.84 8.88
CA ASP A 60 -10.50 -14.07 8.15
C ASP A 60 -9.15 -13.93 7.41
N ALA A 61 -8.84 -12.77 6.84
CA ALA A 61 -7.56 -12.51 6.17
C ALA A 61 -6.37 -12.51 7.16
N LEU A 62 -6.59 -12.09 8.40
CA LEU A 62 -5.59 -12.12 9.46
C LEU A 62 -5.38 -13.54 10.01
N ALA A 63 -6.47 -14.30 10.22
CA ALA A 63 -6.42 -15.64 10.79
C ALA A 63 -5.93 -16.72 9.82
N HIS A 64 -6.20 -16.54 8.51
CA HIS A 64 -5.92 -17.53 7.47
C HIS A 64 -5.05 -16.95 6.35
N PRO A 65 -3.76 -16.66 6.63
CA PRO A 65 -2.84 -16.17 5.63
C PRO A 65 -2.62 -17.20 4.52
N SER A 66 -2.23 -16.74 3.35
CA SER A 66 -1.89 -17.62 2.23
C SER A 66 -0.81 -18.64 2.63
N SER A 67 -0.92 -19.89 2.14
CA SER A 67 0.00 -20.99 2.48
C SER A 67 1.49 -20.72 2.22
N SER A 68 1.80 -19.74 1.35
CA SER A 68 3.18 -19.28 1.11
C SER A 68 3.74 -18.36 2.20
N LEU A 69 2.93 -17.99 3.17
CA LEU A 69 3.25 -17.02 4.22
C LEU A 69 2.96 -17.61 5.63
N GLU A 70 3.27 -18.88 5.81
CA GLU A 70 3.12 -19.54 7.11
C GLU A 70 3.83 -18.75 8.22
N GLY A 71 3.17 -18.66 9.38
CA GLY A 71 3.67 -17.87 10.53
C GLY A 71 3.48 -16.35 10.42
N THR A 72 2.77 -15.87 9.40
CA THR A 72 2.30 -14.48 9.30
C THR A 72 0.82 -14.39 9.66
N GLY A 73 0.35 -13.18 9.94
CA GLY A 73 -1.06 -12.95 10.29
C GLY A 73 -1.22 -12.26 11.62
N GLY A 74 -2.40 -12.33 12.18
CA GLY A 74 -2.72 -11.65 13.44
C GLY A 74 -4.18 -11.82 13.84
N GLU A 75 -4.59 -10.99 14.78
CA GLU A 75 -5.96 -10.91 15.31
C GLU A 75 -6.39 -9.44 15.44
N LEU A 76 -7.68 -9.18 15.41
CA LEU A 76 -8.23 -7.90 15.83
C LEU A 76 -8.35 -7.87 17.34
N ILE A 77 -7.83 -6.79 17.95
CA ILE A 77 -7.96 -6.58 19.39
C ILE A 77 -9.19 -5.72 19.64
N THR A 78 -10.04 -6.11 20.58
CA THR A 78 -11.14 -5.29 21.05
C THR A 78 -10.65 -4.18 21.98
N ALA A 79 -11.33 -3.05 22.01
CA ALA A 79 -10.92 -1.79 22.65
C ALA A 79 -10.66 -1.86 24.18
N GLY A 80 -10.77 -3.04 24.81
CA GLY A 80 -10.52 -3.26 26.25
C GLY A 80 -9.10 -3.63 26.64
N ASP A 81 -8.25 -4.01 25.68
CA ASP A 81 -6.96 -4.66 25.96
C ASP A 81 -5.72 -3.73 25.83
N THR A 82 -5.89 -2.43 25.72
CA THR A 82 -4.77 -1.52 25.47
C THR A 82 -4.66 -0.44 26.54
N GLU A 83 -3.82 -0.66 27.56
CA GLU A 83 -3.61 0.32 28.65
C GLU A 83 -2.56 1.40 28.40
N ASP A 84 -1.68 1.34 27.37
CA ASP A 84 -0.47 2.19 27.34
C ASP A 84 -0.13 2.84 25.99
N LEU A 85 -1.04 3.56 25.32
CA LEU A 85 -0.66 4.37 24.17
C LEU A 85 -1.18 5.80 24.27
N GLU A 86 -0.29 6.80 24.17
CA GLU A 86 -0.67 8.22 24.11
C GLU A 86 -1.56 8.50 22.88
N GLU A 87 -2.61 9.25 23.12
CA GLU A 87 -3.68 9.56 22.19
C GLU A 87 -3.26 10.68 21.23
N VAL A 88 -2.74 10.35 20.05
CA VAL A 88 -2.67 11.32 18.95
C VAL A 88 -4.04 11.36 18.27
N SER A 89 -4.79 12.40 18.58
CA SER A 89 -6.13 12.59 18.04
C SER A 89 -6.07 12.91 16.54
N LEU A 90 -6.59 12.00 15.70
CA LEU A 90 -6.94 12.29 14.29
C LEU A 90 -8.02 13.38 14.19
N SER A 91 -8.63 13.78 15.30
CA SER A 91 -9.64 14.85 15.33
C SER A 91 -9.15 16.20 14.80
N ARG A 92 -7.83 16.38 14.64
CA ARG A 92 -7.26 17.57 13.97
C ARG A 92 -7.26 17.48 12.45
N VAL A 93 -7.47 16.28 11.88
CA VAL A 93 -7.33 16.02 10.43
C VAL A 93 -8.65 15.58 9.82
N CYS A 94 -9.52 14.89 10.56
CA CYS A 94 -10.76 14.30 10.04
C CYS A 94 -11.98 15.14 10.42
N HIS A 95 -12.59 15.81 9.45
CA HIS A 95 -13.81 16.61 9.65
C HIS A 95 -15.11 15.78 9.72
N ASP A 96 -15.05 14.48 9.43
CA ASP A 96 -16.24 13.62 9.41
C ASP A 96 -15.97 12.25 10.05
N ALA A 97 -16.15 12.16 11.36
CA ALA A 97 -16.01 10.91 12.13
C ALA A 97 -17.09 9.87 11.79
N ALA A 98 -18.04 10.18 10.91
CA ALA A 98 -19.21 9.35 10.64
C ALA A 98 -18.99 8.24 9.59
N LEU A 99 -17.84 8.20 8.89
CA LEU A 99 -17.65 7.35 7.70
C LEU A 99 -16.47 6.37 7.79
N GLY A 100 -15.75 6.29 8.90
CA GLY A 100 -14.57 5.45 8.99
C GLY A 100 -14.58 4.48 10.17
N HIS A 101 -13.97 3.31 10.00
CA HIS A 101 -13.74 2.34 11.07
C HIS A 101 -12.27 2.31 11.45
N ILE A 102 -12.01 2.15 12.75
CA ILE A 102 -10.65 1.97 13.30
C ILE A 102 -10.64 0.66 14.07
N TRP A 103 -9.74 -0.22 13.69
CA TRP A 103 -9.45 -1.46 14.38
C TRP A 103 -8.02 -1.44 14.89
N GLN A 104 -7.72 -2.29 15.84
CA GLN A 104 -6.36 -2.57 16.28
C GLN A 104 -6.00 -4.00 15.88
N ILE A 105 -4.91 -4.15 15.14
CA ILE A 105 -4.35 -5.45 14.78
C ILE A 105 -3.21 -5.77 15.74
N ARG A 106 -3.17 -7.01 16.25
CA ARG A 106 -2.00 -7.61 16.88
C ARG A 106 -1.50 -8.73 15.98
N THR A 107 -0.28 -8.61 15.48
CA THR A 107 0.32 -9.67 14.66
C THR A 107 0.78 -10.84 15.52
N TRP A 108 0.96 -12.01 14.91
CA TRP A 108 1.51 -13.18 15.62
C TRP A 108 2.92 -12.93 16.18
N GLY A 109 3.69 -12.02 15.60
CA GLY A 109 4.99 -11.58 16.11
C GLY A 109 4.92 -10.53 17.22
N GLY A 110 3.71 -10.17 17.70
CA GLY A 110 3.49 -9.26 18.82
C GLY A 110 3.49 -7.77 18.47
N LEU A 111 3.55 -7.39 17.17
CA LEU A 111 3.43 -6.00 16.76
C LEU A 111 1.96 -5.57 16.81
N SER A 112 1.67 -4.46 17.50
CA SER A 112 0.34 -3.85 17.51
C SER A 112 0.33 -2.61 16.63
N LEU A 113 -0.69 -2.49 15.75
CA LEU A 113 -0.83 -1.36 14.83
C LEU A 113 -2.31 -1.11 14.48
N PRO A 114 -2.71 0.16 14.26
CA PRO A 114 -4.05 0.48 13.84
C PRO A 114 -4.31 0.09 12.37
N ALA A 115 -5.53 -0.35 12.11
CA ALA A 115 -6.09 -0.54 10.77
C ALA A 115 -7.27 0.43 10.61
N VAL A 116 -7.26 1.23 9.54
CA VAL A 116 -8.16 2.36 9.38
C VAL A 116 -8.83 2.32 8.03
N GLN A 117 -10.15 2.41 8.01
CA GLN A 117 -10.98 2.46 6.82
C GLN A 117 -11.59 3.86 6.66
N GLY A 118 -11.69 4.35 5.42
CA GLY A 118 -12.37 5.62 5.11
C GLY A 118 -11.48 6.87 5.10
N TRP A 119 -10.23 6.79 5.59
CA TRP A 119 -9.32 7.95 5.71
C TRP A 119 -7.98 7.73 5.00
N GLN A 120 -8.02 7.17 3.80
CA GLN A 120 -6.80 6.83 3.05
C GLN A 120 -5.90 8.04 2.76
N TYR A 121 -6.48 9.19 2.43
CA TYR A 121 -5.70 10.40 2.13
C TYR A 121 -5.06 11.00 3.37
N ASP A 122 -5.74 10.93 4.51
CA ASP A 122 -5.20 11.38 5.80
C ASP A 122 -4.04 10.48 6.22
N ILE A 123 -4.18 9.16 6.04
CA ILE A 123 -3.10 8.21 6.28
C ILE A 123 -1.91 8.50 5.35
N MET A 124 -2.15 8.77 4.06
CA MET A 124 -1.10 9.17 3.12
C MET A 124 -0.41 10.45 3.59
N GLY A 125 -1.18 11.46 4.02
CA GLY A 125 -0.65 12.74 4.50
C GLY A 125 0.18 12.64 5.79
N LEU A 126 -0.09 11.64 6.64
CA LEU A 126 0.67 11.34 7.85
C LEU A 126 1.92 10.52 7.58
N ALA A 127 1.97 9.77 6.48
CA ALA A 127 3.02 8.83 6.21
C ALA A 127 4.33 9.50 5.76
N THR A 128 5.43 9.11 6.38
CA THR A 128 6.77 9.43 5.88
C THR A 128 7.15 8.52 4.71
N LEU A 129 6.65 7.28 4.73
CA LEU A 129 6.87 6.27 3.68
C LEU A 129 5.62 5.37 3.58
N GLY A 130 5.21 5.05 2.37
CA GLY A 130 4.20 4.04 2.12
C GLY A 130 4.76 2.74 1.59
N ILE A 131 4.13 1.62 1.97
CA ILE A 131 4.32 0.32 1.33
C ILE A 131 3.02 -0.01 0.61
N THR A 132 3.07 -0.15 -0.71
CA THR A 132 1.85 -0.30 -1.52
C THR A 132 2.05 -1.30 -2.66
N ILE A 133 0.94 -1.69 -3.28
CA ILE A 133 0.94 -2.42 -4.55
C ILE A 133 0.71 -1.46 -5.73
N PRO A 134 0.98 -1.86 -6.97
CA PRO A 134 0.61 -1.08 -8.16
C PRO A 134 -0.89 -0.78 -8.19
N GLY A 135 -1.25 0.47 -8.47
CA GLY A 135 -2.65 0.92 -8.52
C GLY A 135 -2.79 2.43 -8.34
N SER A 136 -4.02 2.89 -8.09
CA SER A 136 -4.34 4.31 -7.87
C SER A 136 -3.57 4.91 -6.69
N ASN A 137 -3.34 4.14 -5.63
CA ASN A 137 -2.56 4.58 -4.47
C ASN A 137 -1.19 5.12 -4.85
N THR A 138 -0.53 4.54 -5.89
CA THR A 138 0.79 5.04 -6.35
C THR A 138 0.70 6.43 -6.96
N ALA A 139 -0.42 6.76 -7.62
CA ALA A 139 -0.69 8.09 -8.17
C ALA A 139 -1.04 9.10 -7.06
N GLU A 140 -1.88 8.70 -6.14
CA GLU A 140 -2.37 9.52 -5.04
C GLU A 140 -1.23 9.89 -4.09
N MET A 141 -0.43 8.91 -3.67
CA MET A 141 0.78 9.14 -2.86
C MET A 141 1.80 10.02 -3.61
N ALA A 142 1.99 9.78 -4.91
CA ALA A 142 2.88 10.61 -5.72
C ALA A 142 2.41 12.07 -5.79
N ALA A 143 1.10 12.30 -5.95
CA ALA A 143 0.51 13.64 -5.97
C ALA A 143 0.70 14.38 -4.61
N LEU A 144 0.64 13.65 -3.51
CA LEU A 144 0.94 14.17 -2.17
C LEU A 144 2.45 14.30 -1.91
N GLY A 145 3.30 13.77 -2.79
CA GLY A 145 4.75 13.74 -2.61
C GLY A 145 5.20 12.77 -1.52
N VAL A 146 4.44 11.72 -1.26
CA VAL A 146 4.75 10.70 -0.26
C VAL A 146 5.65 9.63 -0.89
N PRO A 147 6.89 9.44 -0.41
CA PRO A 147 7.75 8.34 -0.84
C PRO A 147 7.09 6.98 -0.61
N MET A 148 7.37 6.02 -1.49
CA MET A 148 6.77 4.70 -1.37
C MET A 148 7.71 3.59 -1.85
N VAL A 149 7.50 2.38 -1.36
CA VAL A 149 8.01 1.13 -1.92
C VAL A 149 6.83 0.39 -2.56
N VAL A 150 6.94 0.10 -3.85
CA VAL A 150 5.87 -0.58 -4.60
C VAL A 150 6.21 -2.05 -4.74
N VAL A 151 5.29 -2.92 -4.32
CA VAL A 151 5.51 -4.36 -4.19
C VAL A 151 4.61 -5.11 -5.17
N THR A 152 5.22 -5.86 -6.07
CA THR A 152 4.53 -6.67 -7.10
C THR A 152 4.99 -8.11 -7.00
N PRO A 153 4.44 -8.91 -6.05
CA PRO A 153 4.84 -10.29 -5.89
C PRO A 153 4.31 -11.14 -7.05
N LEU A 154 5.17 -11.99 -7.58
CA LEU A 154 4.84 -12.98 -8.61
C LEU A 154 4.92 -14.41 -8.06
N ASN A 155 4.83 -14.58 -6.75
CA ASN A 155 4.94 -15.86 -6.05
C ASN A 155 3.82 -16.83 -6.45
N LYS A 156 2.64 -16.31 -6.77
CA LYS A 156 1.48 -17.06 -7.26
C LYS A 156 0.88 -16.40 -8.51
N PRO A 157 1.58 -16.42 -9.63
CA PRO A 157 1.14 -15.75 -10.83
C PRO A 157 -0.19 -16.30 -11.39
N GLU A 158 -0.57 -17.52 -11.01
CA GLU A 158 -1.86 -18.12 -11.35
C GLU A 158 -3.05 -17.48 -10.62
N GLU A 159 -2.84 -16.84 -9.47
CA GLU A 159 -3.87 -16.14 -8.68
C GLU A 159 -4.00 -14.66 -9.11
N ILE A 160 -3.05 -14.14 -9.90
CA ILE A 160 -3.11 -12.76 -10.40
C ILE A 160 -4.22 -12.67 -11.46
N PRO A 161 -5.24 -11.80 -11.27
CA PRO A 161 -6.23 -11.55 -12.31
C PRO A 161 -5.54 -10.94 -13.53
N LEU A 162 -5.77 -11.51 -14.70
CA LEU A 162 -5.17 -11.04 -15.96
C LEU A 162 -5.72 -9.68 -16.44
N GLU A 163 -6.74 -9.17 -15.77
CA GLU A 163 -7.36 -7.86 -16.06
C GLU A 163 -6.41 -6.66 -15.90
N GLY A 164 -5.31 -6.83 -15.17
CA GLY A 164 -4.27 -5.80 -14.98
C GLY A 164 -3.18 -5.78 -16.06
N ILE A 165 -3.15 -6.73 -16.99
CA ILE A 165 -2.18 -6.80 -18.07
C ILE A 165 -2.87 -6.40 -19.38
N PRO A 166 -2.72 -5.15 -19.86
CA PRO A 166 -3.42 -4.71 -21.05
C PRO A 166 -3.03 -5.54 -22.27
N GLY A 167 -3.99 -6.18 -22.87
CA GLY A 167 -3.94 -6.58 -24.28
C GLY A 167 -3.42 -7.97 -24.62
N LEU A 168 -3.05 -8.85 -23.67
CA LEU A 168 -2.42 -10.12 -24.09
C LEU A 168 -3.21 -11.40 -23.84
N VAL A 169 -4.30 -11.43 -23.07
CA VAL A 169 -4.95 -12.70 -22.70
C VAL A 169 -6.48 -12.62 -22.65
N GLY A 170 -7.09 -11.91 -23.58
CA GLY A 170 -8.57 -11.85 -23.68
C GLY A 170 -9.25 -13.11 -24.21
N SER A 171 -8.54 -14.21 -24.53
CA SER A 171 -9.15 -15.26 -25.35
C SER A 171 -8.64 -16.69 -25.15
N ILE A 172 -8.07 -17.07 -23.99
CA ILE A 172 -7.59 -18.45 -23.85
C ILE A 172 -8.29 -19.17 -22.70
N PRO A 173 -9.42 -19.84 -22.96
CA PRO A 173 -9.97 -20.84 -22.04
C PRO A 173 -9.07 -22.09 -22.09
N LEU A 174 -8.82 -22.70 -20.94
CA LEU A 174 -8.17 -24.02 -20.81
C LEU A 174 -6.65 -24.12 -21.00
N ILE A 175 -5.87 -23.08 -20.72
CA ILE A 175 -4.42 -23.26 -20.65
C ILE A 175 -4.02 -23.75 -19.26
N GLY A 176 -3.31 -24.90 -19.25
CA GLY A 176 -2.85 -25.52 -18.00
C GLY A 176 -2.03 -24.53 -17.11
N ARG A 177 -2.12 -24.73 -15.79
CA ARG A 177 -1.53 -23.89 -14.73
C ARG A 177 -0.07 -23.44 -15.01
N HIS A 178 0.74 -24.37 -15.59
CA HIS A 178 2.14 -24.10 -15.94
C HIS A 178 2.31 -23.12 -17.12
N ILE A 179 1.41 -23.17 -18.10
CA ILE A 179 1.47 -22.28 -19.28
C ILE A 179 1.03 -20.87 -18.87
N LYS A 180 -0.02 -20.76 -18.04
CA LYS A 180 -0.47 -19.48 -17.46
C LYS A 180 0.65 -18.84 -16.64
N ARG A 181 1.32 -19.60 -15.77
CA ARG A 181 2.46 -19.14 -14.98
C ARG A 181 3.57 -18.56 -15.87
N LYS A 182 3.98 -19.31 -16.91
CA LYS A 182 5.03 -18.89 -17.83
C LYS A 182 4.65 -17.64 -18.63
N ALA A 183 3.39 -17.55 -19.08
CA ALA A 183 2.87 -16.40 -19.80
C ALA A 183 2.84 -15.14 -18.93
N VAL A 184 2.37 -15.24 -17.68
CA VAL A 184 2.33 -14.12 -16.72
C VAL A 184 3.75 -13.64 -16.39
N LEU A 185 4.68 -14.55 -16.12
CA LEU A 185 6.07 -14.21 -15.82
C LEU A 185 6.76 -13.53 -17.03
N THR A 186 6.50 -14.01 -18.26
CA THR A 186 7.05 -13.39 -19.47
C THR A 186 6.44 -12.01 -19.73
N ALA A 187 5.14 -11.85 -19.53
CA ALA A 187 4.47 -10.57 -19.68
C ALA A 187 4.90 -9.56 -18.59
N ALA A 188 5.02 -10.01 -17.34
CA ALA A 188 5.51 -9.18 -16.23
C ALA A 188 6.96 -8.71 -16.45
N GLY A 189 7.81 -9.55 -17.04
CA GLY A 189 9.18 -9.20 -17.41
C GLY A 189 9.30 -8.12 -18.50
N ARG A 190 8.24 -7.91 -19.30
CA ARG A 190 8.21 -6.86 -20.34
C ARG A 190 7.77 -5.50 -19.81
N VAL A 191 7.10 -5.47 -18.66
CA VAL A 191 6.65 -4.21 -18.04
C VAL A 191 7.81 -3.65 -17.20
N GLN A 192 8.46 -2.62 -17.70
CA GLN A 192 9.59 -2.01 -17.00
C GLN A 192 9.16 -1.42 -15.65
N PHE A 193 8.09 -0.63 -15.62
CA PHE A 193 7.57 0.01 -14.41
C PHE A 193 6.08 -0.26 -14.22
N THR A 194 5.66 -0.53 -12.98
CA THR A 194 4.26 -0.73 -12.58
C THR A 194 3.71 0.46 -11.81
N ALA A 195 4.56 1.15 -11.04
CA ALA A 195 4.20 2.37 -10.33
C ALA A 195 3.95 3.53 -11.31
N LEU A 196 2.87 4.27 -11.14
CA LEU A 196 2.54 5.39 -12.03
C LEU A 196 3.65 6.45 -12.09
N PRO A 197 4.26 6.90 -10.98
CA PRO A 197 5.33 7.89 -11.04
C PRO A 197 6.54 7.40 -11.85
N ASN A 198 6.95 6.15 -11.70
CA ASN A 198 8.07 5.58 -12.46
C ASN A 198 7.73 5.48 -13.97
N ARG A 199 6.49 5.07 -14.29
CA ARG A 199 6.00 5.03 -15.68
C ARG A 199 5.98 6.41 -16.31
N LYS A 200 5.52 7.42 -15.56
CA LYS A 200 5.45 8.81 -16.05
C LYS A 200 6.84 9.42 -16.26
N ALA A 201 7.77 9.11 -15.35
CA ALA A 201 9.14 9.56 -15.43
C ALA A 201 10.02 8.77 -16.42
N GLN A 202 9.57 7.58 -16.87
CA GLN A 202 10.37 6.60 -17.62
C GLN A 202 11.69 6.25 -16.89
N ALA A 203 11.67 6.31 -15.55
CA ALA A 203 12.81 6.08 -14.67
C ALA A 203 12.34 5.59 -13.30
N GLU A 204 13.21 4.92 -12.56
CA GLU A 204 12.93 4.52 -11.18
C GLU A 204 13.05 5.74 -10.25
N VAL A 205 11.91 6.31 -9.88
CA VAL A 205 11.79 7.41 -8.90
C VAL A 205 11.52 6.85 -7.51
N VAL A 206 10.71 5.80 -7.44
CA VAL A 206 10.41 5.05 -6.22
C VAL A 206 10.82 3.60 -6.42
N PRO A 207 11.34 2.90 -5.39
CA PRO A 207 11.66 1.48 -5.49
C PRO A 207 10.47 0.63 -5.90
N GLU A 208 10.65 -0.25 -6.89
CA GLU A 208 9.70 -1.28 -7.27
C GLU A 208 10.29 -2.67 -7.06
N LEU A 209 9.76 -3.40 -6.09
CA LEU A 209 10.10 -4.79 -5.84
C LEU A 209 9.20 -5.69 -6.68
N LYS A 210 9.79 -6.52 -7.55
CA LYS A 210 9.05 -7.41 -8.47
C LYS A 210 9.65 -8.81 -8.43
N GLY A 211 8.80 -9.81 -8.52
CA GLY A 211 9.24 -11.21 -8.61
C GLY A 211 8.79 -12.08 -7.45
N GLU A 212 9.53 -13.14 -7.18
CA GLU A 212 9.32 -13.96 -6.00
C GLU A 212 9.86 -13.22 -4.77
N LEU A 213 8.96 -12.58 -4.06
CA LEU A 213 9.28 -11.69 -2.95
C LEU A 213 8.94 -12.34 -1.61
N ARG A 214 9.76 -12.02 -0.62
CA ARG A 214 9.57 -12.34 0.79
C ARG A 214 9.40 -11.06 1.60
N PRO A 215 8.78 -11.12 2.79
CA PRO A 215 8.67 -9.97 3.68
C PRO A 215 10.01 -9.29 4.00
N GLU A 216 11.10 -10.08 4.05
CA GLU A 216 12.47 -9.60 4.26
C GLU A 216 12.94 -8.64 3.16
N ASP A 217 12.56 -8.91 1.90
CA ASP A 217 12.95 -8.07 0.76
C ASP A 217 12.32 -6.67 0.89
N ILE A 218 11.07 -6.62 1.34
CA ILE A 218 10.37 -5.37 1.65
C ILE A 218 11.06 -4.65 2.81
N ALA A 219 11.37 -5.39 3.88
CA ALA A 219 12.01 -4.82 5.07
C ALA A 219 13.40 -4.24 4.75
N ILE A 220 14.18 -4.89 3.90
CA ILE A 220 15.49 -4.40 3.44
C ILE A 220 15.33 -3.09 2.68
N SER A 221 14.40 -3.02 1.70
CA SER A 221 14.17 -1.82 0.90
C SER A 221 13.69 -0.63 1.75
N VAL A 222 12.74 -0.88 2.65
CA VAL A 222 12.23 0.14 3.58
C VAL A 222 13.32 0.58 4.55
N GLY A 223 14.06 -0.37 5.12
CA GLY A 223 15.16 -0.10 6.04
C GLY A 223 16.26 0.75 5.41
N ASP A 224 16.59 0.52 4.14
CA ASP A 224 17.56 1.34 3.40
C ASP A 224 17.07 2.79 3.27
N LEU A 225 15.81 2.99 2.83
CA LEU A 225 15.24 4.33 2.73
C LEU A 225 15.14 5.07 4.07
N MET A 226 14.74 4.36 5.12
CA MET A 226 14.58 4.96 6.45
C MET A 226 15.90 5.37 7.11
N ARG A 227 17.02 4.70 6.76
CA ARG A 227 18.36 5.10 7.20
C ARG A 227 18.93 6.28 6.42
N HIS A 228 18.29 6.66 5.28
CA HIS A 228 18.73 7.74 4.39
C HIS A 228 17.62 8.79 4.19
N PRO A 229 17.31 9.63 5.21
CA PRO A 229 16.22 10.61 5.13
C PRO A 229 16.37 11.60 3.97
N GLU A 230 17.59 11.88 3.55
CA GLU A 230 17.87 12.73 2.37
C GLU A 230 17.32 12.12 1.07
N ARG A 231 17.37 10.79 0.94
CA ARG A 231 16.76 10.10 -0.22
C ARG A 231 15.25 10.23 -0.23
N LEU A 232 14.60 10.13 0.93
CA LEU A 232 13.16 10.34 1.05
C LEU A 232 12.76 11.76 0.61
N ARG A 233 13.54 12.78 0.99
CA ARG A 233 13.30 14.17 0.56
C ARG A 233 13.47 14.35 -0.96
N VAL A 234 14.51 13.74 -1.55
CA VAL A 234 14.74 13.75 -3.00
C VAL A 234 13.59 13.07 -3.73
N ILE A 235 13.15 11.89 -3.27
CA ILE A 235 11.99 11.18 -3.84
C ILE A 235 10.75 12.06 -3.75
N SER A 236 10.44 12.61 -2.58
CA SER A 236 9.28 13.50 -2.39
C SER A 236 9.28 14.69 -3.36
N GLY A 237 10.42 15.34 -3.54
CA GLY A 237 10.56 16.45 -4.50
C GLY A 237 10.29 16.01 -5.93
N LYS A 238 10.90 14.90 -6.37
CA LYS A 238 10.69 14.34 -7.71
C LYS A 238 9.24 13.92 -7.95
N LEU A 239 8.57 13.32 -6.96
CA LEU A 239 7.17 12.94 -7.07
C LEU A 239 6.28 14.14 -7.34
N LYS A 240 6.45 15.23 -6.59
CA LYS A 240 5.71 16.50 -6.79
C LYS A 240 5.97 17.10 -8.17
N GLU A 241 7.23 17.09 -8.63
CA GLU A 241 7.61 17.58 -9.96
C GLU A 241 6.92 16.75 -11.06
N ILE A 242 7.00 15.42 -10.99
CA ILE A 242 6.42 14.51 -11.99
C ILE A 242 4.90 14.62 -12.03
N MET A 243 4.23 14.71 -10.89
CA MET A 243 2.78 14.82 -10.85
C MET A 243 2.29 16.19 -11.30
N GLY A 244 3.11 17.23 -11.11
CA GLY A 244 2.77 18.62 -11.47
C GLY A 244 1.81 19.27 -10.47
N PRO A 245 1.37 20.50 -10.75
CA PRO A 245 0.47 21.23 -9.87
C PRO A 245 -0.90 20.56 -9.77
N SER A 246 -1.55 20.71 -8.61
CA SER A 246 -2.95 20.32 -8.44
C SER A 246 -3.84 21.18 -9.33
N GLY A 247 -5.01 20.65 -9.74
CA GLY A 247 -6.00 21.44 -10.47
C GLY A 247 -6.44 20.83 -11.80
N ALA A 248 -6.12 19.56 -12.09
CA ALA A 248 -6.54 18.87 -13.31
C ALA A 248 -8.07 18.94 -13.53
N ALA A 249 -8.87 18.80 -12.47
CA ALA A 249 -10.32 18.91 -12.55
C ALA A 249 -10.78 20.32 -12.99
N ARG A 250 -10.11 21.37 -12.48
CA ARG A 250 -10.38 22.76 -12.90
C ARG A 250 -10.05 22.96 -14.37
N MET A 251 -8.88 22.49 -14.80
CA MET A 251 -8.42 22.61 -16.18
C MET A 251 -9.36 21.88 -17.16
N ILE A 252 -9.86 20.69 -16.77
CA ILE A 252 -10.88 19.97 -17.56
C ILE A 252 -12.18 20.78 -17.63
N ALA A 253 -12.66 21.32 -16.50
CA ALA A 253 -13.87 22.13 -16.48
C ALA A 253 -13.76 23.40 -17.32
N GLU A 254 -12.64 24.12 -17.24
CA GLU A 254 -12.36 25.32 -18.06
C GLU A 254 -12.29 24.97 -19.56
N THR A 255 -11.65 23.85 -19.91
CA THR A 255 -11.57 23.36 -21.28
C THR A 255 -12.96 23.02 -21.82
N LEU A 256 -13.79 22.29 -21.02
CA LEU A 256 -15.17 21.95 -21.42
C LEU A 256 -16.03 23.21 -21.58
N ALA A 257 -15.92 24.18 -20.67
CA ALA A 257 -16.64 25.44 -20.79
C ALA A 257 -16.27 26.17 -22.07
N SER A 258 -14.97 26.28 -22.41
CA SER A 258 -14.51 26.95 -23.63
C SER A 258 -15.00 26.27 -24.92
N VAL A 259 -15.21 24.96 -24.91
CA VAL A 259 -15.75 24.20 -26.06
C VAL A 259 -17.27 24.40 -26.18
N LEU A 260 -17.98 24.59 -25.07
CA LEU A 260 -19.44 24.79 -25.08
C LEU A 260 -19.83 26.24 -25.46
N ASP A 261 -18.90 27.20 -25.25
CA ASP A 261 -19.11 28.61 -25.59
C ASP A 261 -18.68 28.95 -27.04
N SER A 262 -18.13 27.96 -27.77
CA SER A 262 -17.71 28.08 -29.16
C SER A 262 -18.71 27.46 -30.13
#